data_0a7f416e8a64f65f5076882e8c1e04b3
#
_entry.id   0a7f416e8a64f65f5076882e8c1e04b3
#
_cell.length_a   1.000
_cell.length_b   1.000
_cell.length_c   1.000
_cell.angle_alpha   90.00
_cell.angle_beta   90.00
_cell.angle_gamma   90.00
#
_symmetry.space_group_name_H-M   'P 1'
#
loop_
_entity.id
_entity.type
_entity.pdbx_description
1 polymer ?
#
loop_
_entity_poly.entity_id
_entity_poly.type
_entity_poly.pdbx_seq_one_letter_code
_entity_poly.pdbx_strand_id
1 'polypeptide(L)'
;MNKLLQEITAQADESQVEGLSRFFKTGPGQYGEGDKFLGIKVPVTREVVKACWRETTLQDLEECIASEYHEVRLAALLALVEIFAHAKRFPVKPGMTEVKPGMTSCPARPGISRQECVDFYLAHTERINNWDLVDLSCYPLLGVWLLDKDRQLLYDLAKNGKTIWEQRIGIVSTMTFLRHGQLQVTFDIADILLHHPHDLIHKAVGWLLREAGKRDKEALVAYLEPRFQTMPRTMLRYAIEKFPEAERQQYLKKA
;
A
#
# COMPACT_ATOMS: atom_id res chain seq x y z
N MET A 1 -5.15 15.74 23.36
CA MET A 1 -5.80 14.42 23.46
C MET A 1 -6.02 13.92 22.03
N ASN A 2 -5.53 12.73 21.69
CA ASN A 2 -5.57 12.18 20.33
C ASN A 2 -7.00 11.75 19.97
N LYS A 3 -7.67 12.59 19.17
CA LYS A 3 -9.05 12.36 18.75
C LYS A 3 -9.19 11.12 17.86
N LEU A 4 -8.22 10.88 16.96
CA LEU A 4 -8.23 9.73 16.08
C LEU A 4 -8.20 8.42 16.89
N LEU A 5 -7.31 8.36 17.89
CA LEU A 5 -7.20 7.19 18.78
C LEU A 5 -8.49 6.95 19.57
N GLN A 6 -9.11 8.00 20.10
CA GLN A 6 -10.35 7.89 20.87
C GLN A 6 -11.52 7.41 20.00
N GLU A 7 -11.71 8.03 18.85
CA GLU A 7 -12.83 7.72 17.96
C GLU A 7 -12.70 6.31 17.37
N ILE A 8 -11.48 5.85 17.03
CA ILE A 8 -11.30 4.48 16.52
C ILE A 8 -11.50 3.43 17.62
N THR A 9 -10.99 3.65 18.81
CA THR A 9 -11.17 2.70 19.92
C THR A 9 -12.62 2.61 20.38
N ALA A 10 -13.39 3.69 20.27
CA ALA A 10 -14.83 3.69 20.56
C ALA A 10 -15.67 2.81 19.62
N GLN A 11 -15.11 2.40 18.46
CA GLN A 11 -15.78 1.50 17.50
C GLN A 11 -15.51 0.02 17.75
N ALA A 12 -14.85 -0.34 18.86
CA ALA A 12 -14.51 -1.74 19.15
C ALA A 12 -15.75 -2.64 19.19
N ASP A 13 -15.63 -3.82 18.57
CA ASP A 13 -16.67 -4.85 18.50
C ASP A 13 -16.07 -6.23 18.81
N GLU A 14 -16.14 -6.64 20.05
CA GLU A 14 -15.58 -7.92 20.52
C GLU A 14 -16.11 -9.11 19.72
N SER A 15 -17.34 -9.04 19.21
CA SER A 15 -17.94 -10.14 18.44
C SER A 15 -17.24 -10.43 17.11
N GLN A 16 -16.48 -9.45 16.57
CA GLN A 16 -15.74 -9.57 15.31
C GLN A 16 -14.27 -9.97 15.49
N VAL A 17 -13.73 -9.86 16.70
CA VAL A 17 -12.28 -10.05 16.99
C VAL A 17 -11.80 -11.43 16.55
N GLU A 18 -12.50 -12.50 16.92
CA GLU A 18 -12.11 -13.86 16.56
C GLU A 18 -12.09 -14.07 15.03
N GLY A 19 -13.12 -13.54 14.35
CA GLY A 19 -13.25 -13.62 12.90
C GLY A 19 -12.09 -12.92 12.17
N LEU A 20 -11.74 -11.70 12.62
CA LEU A 20 -10.62 -10.94 12.06
C LEU A 20 -9.28 -11.60 12.38
N SER A 21 -9.05 -12.03 13.61
CA SER A 21 -7.81 -12.73 14.00
C SER A 21 -7.57 -13.98 13.13
N ARG A 22 -8.61 -14.76 12.87
CA ARG A 22 -8.54 -15.92 11.96
C ARG A 22 -8.27 -15.51 10.51
N PHE A 23 -8.92 -14.45 10.02
CA PHE A 23 -8.75 -13.95 8.67
C PHE A 23 -7.32 -13.42 8.43
N PHE A 24 -6.77 -12.66 9.37
CA PHE A 24 -5.43 -12.08 9.31
C PHE A 24 -4.33 -13.04 9.78
N LYS A 25 -4.67 -14.28 10.11
CA LYS A 25 -3.70 -15.33 10.43
C LYS A 25 -2.78 -14.95 11.60
N THR A 26 -3.36 -14.68 12.77
CA THR A 26 -2.62 -14.26 13.96
C THR A 26 -2.19 -15.42 14.88
N GLY A 27 -2.50 -16.65 14.52
CA GLY A 27 -2.08 -17.84 15.27
C GLY A 27 -0.57 -18.07 15.27
N PRO A 28 -0.05 -18.93 16.15
CA PRO A 28 1.38 -19.23 16.23
C PRO A 28 1.98 -19.69 14.90
N GLY A 29 3.12 -19.12 14.50
CA GLY A 29 3.82 -19.41 13.24
C GLY A 29 3.15 -18.84 11.99
N GLN A 30 2.10 -18.05 12.11
CA GLN A 30 1.42 -17.40 10.99
C GLN A 30 1.95 -15.99 10.77
N TYR A 31 1.72 -15.44 9.58
CA TYR A 31 2.29 -14.15 9.17
C TYR A 31 1.78 -12.93 9.97
N GLY A 32 0.64 -13.02 10.63
CA GLY A 32 0.07 -11.99 11.52
C GLY A 32 0.23 -12.31 13.00
N GLU A 33 1.11 -13.27 13.37
CA GLU A 33 1.33 -13.64 14.76
C GLU A 33 1.62 -12.43 15.64
N GLY A 34 0.92 -12.36 16.78
CA GLY A 34 1.05 -11.28 17.75
C GLY A 34 0.19 -10.04 17.48
N ASP A 35 -0.47 -9.93 16.34
CA ASP A 35 -1.41 -8.83 16.06
C ASP A 35 -2.67 -8.96 16.93
N LYS A 36 -3.10 -7.82 17.51
CA LYS A 36 -4.34 -7.71 18.28
C LYS A 36 -5.36 -6.90 17.49
N PHE A 37 -6.63 -7.26 17.65
CA PHE A 37 -7.76 -6.65 16.94
C PHE A 37 -8.77 -6.06 17.92
N LEU A 38 -9.37 -4.94 17.52
CA LEU A 38 -10.54 -4.33 18.18
C LEU A 38 -11.87 -4.82 17.58
N GLY A 39 -11.83 -5.54 16.46
CA GLY A 39 -13.02 -6.03 15.76
C GLY A 39 -13.61 -5.04 14.77
N ILE A 40 -12.86 -4.04 14.32
CA ILE A 40 -13.34 -2.94 13.48
C ILE A 40 -13.12 -3.24 12.00
N LYS A 41 -14.19 -3.22 11.21
CA LYS A 41 -14.10 -3.42 9.76
C LYS A 41 -13.55 -2.17 9.04
N VAL A 42 -12.79 -2.37 7.98
CA VAL A 42 -12.16 -1.29 7.18
C VAL A 42 -13.13 -0.16 6.80
N PRO A 43 -14.39 -0.38 6.38
CA PRO A 43 -15.32 0.72 6.11
C PRO A 43 -15.54 1.64 7.33
N VAL A 44 -15.67 1.08 8.54
CA VAL A 44 -15.83 1.86 9.77
C VAL A 44 -14.57 2.66 10.06
N THR A 45 -13.39 2.03 9.94
CA THR A 45 -12.10 2.74 10.07
C THR A 45 -12.01 3.94 9.14
N ARG A 46 -12.45 3.78 7.87
CA ARG A 46 -12.48 4.88 6.88
C ARG A 46 -13.42 6.02 7.27
N GLU A 47 -14.58 5.74 7.84
CA GLU A 47 -15.51 6.79 8.29
C GLU A 47 -14.91 7.57 9.47
N VAL A 48 -14.28 6.90 10.44
CA VAL A 48 -13.58 7.56 11.54
C VAL A 48 -12.45 8.44 11.01
N VAL A 49 -11.61 7.92 10.13
CA VAL A 49 -10.52 8.68 9.51
C VAL A 49 -11.05 9.90 8.78
N LYS A 50 -12.11 9.75 7.97
CA LYS A 50 -12.74 10.85 7.24
C LYS A 50 -13.21 12.00 8.18
N ALA A 51 -13.69 11.66 9.36
CA ALA A 51 -14.09 12.63 10.37
C ALA A 51 -12.90 13.31 11.07
N CYS A 52 -11.77 12.61 11.25
CA CYS A 52 -10.68 13.04 12.13
C CYS A 52 -9.44 13.57 11.42
N TRP A 53 -9.09 13.11 10.20
CA TRP A 53 -7.78 13.36 9.57
C TRP A 53 -7.38 14.85 9.49
N ARG A 54 -8.38 15.74 9.35
CA ARG A 54 -8.11 17.18 9.29
C ARG A 54 -7.55 17.75 10.60
N GLU A 55 -7.76 17.08 11.69
CA GLU A 55 -7.31 17.48 13.02
C GLU A 55 -6.12 16.65 13.52
N THR A 56 -5.78 15.60 12.83
CA THR A 56 -4.70 14.68 13.17
C THR A 56 -3.33 15.32 12.92
N THR A 57 -2.47 15.30 13.92
CA THR A 57 -1.08 15.78 13.87
C THR A 57 -0.12 14.61 13.65
N LEU A 58 1.17 14.89 13.33
CA LEU A 58 2.20 13.82 13.29
C LEU A 58 2.33 13.12 14.65
N GLN A 59 2.20 13.84 15.76
CA GLN A 59 2.25 13.25 17.09
C GLN A 59 1.08 12.29 17.34
N ASP A 60 -0.12 12.62 16.87
CA ASP A 60 -1.29 11.74 16.96
C ASP A 60 -1.07 10.47 16.11
N LEU A 61 -0.43 10.61 14.95
CA LEU A 61 -0.07 9.47 14.08
C LEU A 61 0.99 8.60 14.73
N GLU A 62 2.01 9.17 15.41
CA GLU A 62 3.02 8.44 16.17
C GLU A 62 2.38 7.55 17.25
N GLU A 63 1.45 8.11 18.00
CA GLU A 63 0.74 7.40 19.04
C GLU A 63 -0.12 6.25 18.48
N CYS A 64 -0.80 6.49 17.36
CA CYS A 64 -1.62 5.47 16.70
C CYS A 64 -0.80 4.37 16.02
N ILE A 65 0.30 4.72 15.33
CA ILE A 65 1.14 3.71 14.63
C ILE A 65 1.89 2.82 15.62
N ALA A 66 2.19 3.32 16.82
CA ALA A 66 2.81 2.54 17.89
C ALA A 66 1.84 1.55 18.57
N SER A 67 0.53 1.63 18.30
CA SER A 67 -0.49 0.80 18.93
C SER A 67 -0.28 -0.70 18.67
N GLU A 68 -0.57 -1.53 19.65
CA GLU A 68 -0.64 -2.98 19.51
C GLU A 68 -1.84 -3.45 18.67
N TYR A 69 -2.88 -2.62 18.55
CA TYR A 69 -4.09 -2.94 17.79
C TYR A 69 -3.95 -2.62 16.32
N HIS A 70 -4.27 -3.60 15.50
CA HIS A 70 -4.18 -3.54 14.04
C HIS A 70 -4.97 -2.37 13.44
N GLU A 71 -6.23 -2.21 13.84
CA GLU A 71 -7.12 -1.19 13.26
C GLU A 71 -6.71 0.23 13.66
N VAL A 72 -6.04 0.42 14.79
CA VAL A 72 -5.49 1.71 15.19
C VAL A 72 -4.32 2.10 14.28
N ARG A 73 -3.43 1.15 13.96
CA ARG A 73 -2.35 1.35 12.99
C ARG A 73 -2.90 1.61 11.59
N LEU A 74 -3.95 0.86 11.19
CA LEU A 74 -4.64 1.10 9.92
C LEU A 74 -5.23 2.51 9.86
N ALA A 75 -5.86 2.98 10.93
CA ALA A 75 -6.42 4.33 11.01
C ALA A 75 -5.32 5.41 10.85
N ALA A 76 -4.15 5.21 11.49
CA ALA A 76 -3.00 6.10 11.33
C ALA A 76 -2.54 6.18 9.86
N LEU A 77 -2.37 5.04 9.20
CA LEU A 77 -1.94 4.97 7.80
C LEU A 77 -2.96 5.58 6.83
N LEU A 78 -4.25 5.32 7.04
CA LEU A 78 -5.31 5.93 6.24
C LEU A 78 -5.40 7.44 6.45
N ALA A 79 -5.23 7.92 7.70
CA ALA A 79 -5.18 9.36 8.00
C ALA A 79 -3.96 10.01 7.34
N LEU A 80 -2.79 9.36 7.39
CA LEU A 80 -1.57 9.80 6.69
C LEU A 80 -1.79 9.93 5.17
N VAL A 81 -2.48 8.97 4.55
CA VAL A 81 -2.85 9.02 3.12
C VAL A 81 -3.75 10.21 2.82
N GLU A 82 -4.77 10.48 3.66
CA GLU A 82 -5.65 11.65 3.49
C GLU A 82 -4.87 12.95 3.65
N ILE A 83 -4.00 13.06 4.66
CA ILE A 83 -3.14 14.22 4.86
C ILE A 83 -2.24 14.45 3.64
N PHE A 84 -1.57 13.39 3.16
CA PHE A 84 -0.72 13.43 1.97
C PHE A 84 -1.47 13.88 0.72
N ALA A 85 -2.67 13.35 0.50
CA ALA A 85 -3.49 13.68 -0.67
C ALA A 85 -3.86 15.16 -0.70
N HIS A 86 -4.13 15.76 0.48
CA HIS A 86 -4.56 17.16 0.63
C HIS A 86 -3.41 18.12 0.93
N ALA A 87 -2.19 17.63 1.23
CA ALA A 87 -1.02 18.47 1.37
C ALA A 87 -0.70 19.19 0.06
N LYS A 88 -0.40 20.50 0.15
CA LYS A 88 -0.07 21.33 -1.00
C LYS A 88 1.14 20.71 -1.74
N ARG A 89 1.01 20.52 -3.05
CA ARG A 89 2.17 20.35 -3.93
C ARG A 89 2.89 21.70 -3.93
N PHE A 90 4.00 21.82 -3.21
CA PHE A 90 4.88 22.96 -3.41
C PHE A 90 5.64 22.74 -4.73
N PRO A 91 5.42 23.56 -5.77
CA PRO A 91 6.41 23.68 -6.80
C PRO A 91 7.54 24.54 -6.20
N VAL A 92 8.66 23.94 -5.88
CA VAL A 92 9.89 24.68 -5.69
C VAL A 92 10.36 25.09 -7.08
N LYS A 93 9.85 26.20 -7.60
CA LYS A 93 10.55 26.99 -8.61
C LYS A 93 11.10 28.22 -7.91
N PRO A 94 12.44 28.43 -7.94
CA PRO A 94 13.00 29.70 -7.52
C PRO A 94 12.46 30.79 -8.46
N GLY A 95 11.69 31.74 -7.95
CA GLY A 95 11.37 32.99 -8.64
C GLY A 95 9.92 33.28 -9.00
N MET A 96 8.90 32.74 -8.34
CA MET A 96 7.53 33.25 -8.51
C MET A 96 6.98 33.83 -7.20
N THR A 97 6.93 35.14 -7.15
CA THR A 97 6.15 35.98 -6.25
C THR A 97 4.69 35.99 -6.66
N GLU A 98 3.82 35.98 -5.64
CA GLU A 98 2.42 36.43 -5.58
C GLU A 98 1.32 35.53 -6.15
N VAL A 99 0.53 35.02 -5.18
CA VAL A 99 -0.81 34.43 -5.38
C VAL A 99 -1.84 35.56 -5.34
N LYS A 100 -2.69 35.64 -6.37
CA LYS A 100 -3.82 36.60 -6.42
C LYS A 100 -4.82 36.29 -5.29
N PRO A 101 -5.32 37.31 -4.55
CA PRO A 101 -6.37 37.13 -3.56
C PRO A 101 -7.73 36.96 -4.26
N GLY A 102 -8.46 35.89 -3.94
CA GLY A 102 -9.83 35.73 -4.45
C GLY A 102 -10.45 34.35 -4.47
N MET A 103 -9.82 33.30 -3.95
CA MET A 103 -10.47 32.01 -3.73
C MET A 103 -10.60 31.74 -2.23
N THR A 104 -11.84 31.54 -1.77
CA THR A 104 -12.20 31.17 -0.41
C THR A 104 -11.43 29.91 -0.01
N SER A 105 -10.31 30.11 0.65
CA SER A 105 -9.51 29.05 1.23
C SER A 105 -10.20 28.56 2.49
N CYS A 106 -10.56 27.27 2.55
CA CYS A 106 -10.57 26.60 3.85
C CYS A 106 -9.26 26.93 4.57
N PRO A 107 -9.28 27.24 5.89
CA PRO A 107 -8.08 27.63 6.61
C PRO A 107 -7.04 26.52 6.43
N ALA A 108 -5.97 26.86 5.71
CA ALA A 108 -4.81 25.98 5.58
C ALA A 108 -4.22 25.87 6.98
N ARG A 109 -4.30 24.68 7.56
CA ARG A 109 -3.46 24.37 8.72
C ARG A 109 -2.00 24.57 8.35
N PRO A 110 -1.11 24.91 9.31
CA PRO A 110 0.33 24.75 9.13
C PRO A 110 0.55 23.25 8.87
N GLY A 111 0.59 22.88 7.56
CA GLY A 111 0.28 21.55 7.15
C GLY A 111 1.52 20.70 7.16
N ILE A 112 1.36 19.48 7.62
CA ILE A 112 2.23 18.36 7.33
C ILE A 112 2.44 18.33 5.81
N SER A 113 3.68 18.44 5.38
CA SER A 113 4.06 18.41 3.96
C SER A 113 4.02 16.97 3.43
N ARG A 114 3.99 16.82 2.11
CA ARG A 114 4.09 15.48 1.49
C ARG A 114 5.39 14.79 1.82
N GLN A 115 6.49 15.52 1.97
CA GLN A 115 7.78 14.97 2.38
C GLN A 115 7.69 14.39 3.78
N GLU A 116 7.15 15.15 4.75
CA GLU A 116 6.98 14.66 6.12
C GLU A 116 6.08 13.42 6.20
N CYS A 117 5.03 13.33 5.35
CA CYS A 117 4.22 12.10 5.26
C CYS A 117 5.03 10.91 4.76
N VAL A 118 5.89 11.11 3.77
CA VAL A 118 6.76 10.04 3.23
C VAL A 118 7.82 9.64 4.25
N ASP A 119 8.45 10.61 4.90
CA ASP A 119 9.47 10.37 5.93
C ASP A 119 8.85 9.59 7.10
N PHE A 120 7.65 9.99 7.55
CA PHE A 120 6.90 9.27 8.57
C PHE A 120 6.62 7.82 8.15
N TYR A 121 6.11 7.61 6.93
CA TYR A 121 5.79 6.28 6.43
C TYR A 121 7.02 5.37 6.41
N LEU A 122 8.15 5.88 5.91
CA LEU A 122 9.39 5.12 5.80
C LEU A 122 10.04 4.84 7.16
N ALA A 123 9.88 5.75 8.13
CA ALA A 123 10.37 5.55 9.49
C ALA A 123 9.61 4.45 10.27
N HIS A 124 8.38 4.10 9.82
CA HIS A 124 7.51 3.17 10.53
C HIS A 124 7.17 1.90 9.74
N THR A 125 7.97 1.51 8.74
CA THR A 125 7.73 0.31 7.93
C THR A 125 7.66 -0.97 8.77
N GLU A 126 8.35 -1.03 9.90
CA GLU A 126 8.30 -2.15 10.85
C GLU A 126 6.92 -2.34 11.51
N ARG A 127 6.11 -1.26 11.58
CA ARG A 127 4.75 -1.26 12.12
C ARG A 127 3.69 -1.56 11.06
N ILE A 128 4.08 -1.63 9.80
CA ILE A 128 3.24 -1.99 8.65
C ILE A 128 3.40 -3.49 8.41
N ASN A 129 2.88 -4.27 9.33
CA ASN A 129 3.17 -5.69 9.49
C ASN A 129 2.05 -6.62 8.99
N ASN A 130 1.21 -6.14 8.07
CA ASN A 130 0.18 -6.96 7.44
C ASN A 130 -0.14 -6.46 6.02
N TRP A 131 -0.73 -7.34 5.19
CA TRP A 131 -0.97 -7.05 3.78
C TRP A 131 -1.94 -5.90 3.54
N ASP A 132 -2.98 -5.72 4.35
CA ASP A 132 -3.95 -4.64 4.21
C ASP A 132 -3.36 -3.28 4.62
N LEU A 133 -2.49 -3.24 5.65
CA LEU A 133 -1.75 -2.05 6.03
C LEU A 133 -0.87 -1.57 4.87
N VAL A 134 -0.22 -2.50 4.16
CA VAL A 134 0.57 -2.20 2.96
C VAL A 134 -0.33 -1.75 1.82
N ASP A 135 -1.30 -2.60 1.44
CA ASP A 135 -2.08 -2.44 0.21
C ASP A 135 -2.99 -1.20 0.22
N LEU A 136 -3.38 -0.71 1.41
CA LEU A 136 -4.23 0.47 1.53
C LEU A 136 -3.44 1.78 1.67
N SER A 137 -2.13 1.73 1.91
CA SER A 137 -1.32 2.91 2.21
C SER A 137 -0.20 3.20 1.21
N CYS A 138 0.53 2.18 0.73
CA CYS A 138 1.77 2.41 -0.02
C CYS A 138 1.57 3.06 -1.40
N TYR A 139 0.66 2.56 -2.23
CA TYR A 139 0.51 3.10 -3.59
C TYR A 139 -0.13 4.50 -3.63
N PRO A 140 -1.10 4.89 -2.75
CA PRO A 140 -1.61 6.25 -2.74
C PRO A 140 -0.62 7.26 -2.11
N LEU A 141 0.38 6.79 -1.37
CA LEU A 141 1.41 7.62 -0.77
C LEU A 141 2.73 7.54 -1.57
N LEU A 142 3.49 6.44 -1.46
CA LEU A 142 4.78 6.29 -2.14
C LEU A 142 4.65 6.25 -3.66
N GLY A 143 3.67 5.52 -4.18
CA GLY A 143 3.43 5.46 -5.61
C GLY A 143 3.13 6.84 -6.22
N VAL A 144 2.33 7.67 -5.54
CA VAL A 144 2.03 9.04 -5.96
C VAL A 144 3.24 9.96 -5.77
N TRP A 145 3.99 9.78 -4.68
CA TRP A 145 5.18 10.57 -4.40
C TRP A 145 6.27 10.39 -5.45
N LEU A 146 6.47 9.15 -5.91
CA LEU A 146 7.53 8.75 -6.83
C LEU A 146 7.13 8.82 -8.31
N LEU A 147 5.93 9.29 -8.63
CA LEU A 147 5.42 9.27 -10.00
C LEU A 147 6.31 10.07 -10.98
N ASP A 148 6.88 11.17 -10.51
CA ASP A 148 7.74 12.09 -11.23
C ASP A 148 9.17 12.19 -10.65
N LYS A 149 9.58 11.19 -9.85
CA LYS A 149 10.89 11.15 -9.18
C LYS A 149 11.64 9.85 -9.49
N ASP A 150 12.87 9.78 -8.99
CA ASP A 150 13.64 8.53 -8.95
C ASP A 150 12.91 7.48 -8.11
N ARG A 151 12.89 6.26 -8.61
CA ARG A 151 12.16 5.11 -8.06
C ARG A 151 13.07 4.09 -7.41
N GLN A 152 14.36 4.40 -7.25
CA GLN A 152 15.36 3.50 -6.68
C GLN A 152 14.90 2.94 -5.33
N LEU A 153 14.22 3.77 -4.53
CA LEU A 153 13.62 3.35 -3.26
C LEU A 153 12.75 2.08 -3.39
N LEU A 154 11.95 1.95 -4.44
CA LEU A 154 11.07 0.78 -4.60
C LEU A 154 11.85 -0.47 -4.97
N TYR A 155 12.89 -0.32 -5.79
CA TYR A 155 13.81 -1.42 -6.10
C TYR A 155 14.56 -1.88 -4.86
N ASP A 156 15.02 -0.93 -4.03
CA ASP A 156 15.73 -1.23 -2.79
C ASP A 156 14.82 -1.94 -1.78
N LEU A 157 13.58 -1.48 -1.61
CA LEU A 157 12.60 -2.15 -0.76
C LEU A 157 12.31 -3.57 -1.25
N ALA A 158 12.10 -3.76 -2.55
CA ALA A 158 11.83 -5.08 -3.11
C ALA A 158 13.01 -6.05 -2.94
N LYS A 159 14.24 -5.57 -3.13
CA LYS A 159 15.46 -6.39 -3.12
C LYS A 159 16.01 -6.62 -1.71
N ASN A 160 16.04 -5.56 -0.89
CA ASN A 160 16.78 -5.49 0.36
C ASN A 160 15.87 -5.29 1.57
N GLY A 161 14.55 -5.24 1.40
CA GLY A 161 13.59 -5.06 2.49
C GLY A 161 13.77 -6.13 3.57
N LYS A 162 13.84 -5.69 4.83
CA LYS A 162 14.09 -6.56 6.00
C LYS A 162 12.93 -7.51 6.29
N THR A 163 11.74 -7.16 5.84
CA THR A 163 10.52 -7.93 6.03
C THR A 163 9.81 -8.18 4.71
N ILE A 164 8.95 -9.19 4.66
CA ILE A 164 8.07 -9.42 3.49
C ILE A 164 7.15 -8.22 3.23
N TRP A 165 6.88 -7.41 4.23
CA TRP A 165 6.01 -6.23 4.13
C TRP A 165 6.72 -5.09 3.42
N GLU A 166 7.98 -4.81 3.74
CA GLU A 166 8.81 -3.85 3.00
C GLU A 166 8.97 -4.25 1.54
N GLN A 167 9.22 -5.54 1.28
CA GLN A 167 9.30 -6.06 -0.08
C GLN A 167 7.96 -5.94 -0.82
N ARG A 168 6.84 -6.18 -0.10
CA ARG A 168 5.50 -5.96 -0.63
C ARG A 168 5.21 -4.49 -0.92
N ILE A 169 5.66 -3.55 -0.07
CA ILE A 169 5.58 -2.10 -0.33
C ILE A 169 6.26 -1.77 -1.66
N GLY A 170 7.44 -2.34 -1.93
CA GLY A 170 8.16 -2.13 -3.20
C GLY A 170 7.30 -2.44 -4.43
N ILE A 171 6.69 -3.62 -4.48
CA ILE A 171 5.88 -4.01 -5.66
C ILE A 171 4.49 -3.35 -5.66
N VAL A 172 3.78 -3.27 -4.52
CA VAL A 172 2.40 -2.75 -4.50
C VAL A 172 2.36 -1.25 -4.78
N SER A 173 3.40 -0.49 -4.42
CA SER A 173 3.51 0.94 -4.76
C SER A 173 3.46 1.19 -6.27
N THR A 174 3.82 0.21 -7.11
CA THR A 174 3.80 0.32 -8.57
C THR A 174 2.38 0.40 -9.15
N MET A 175 1.34 0.09 -8.38
CA MET A 175 -0.07 0.26 -8.80
C MET A 175 -0.34 1.66 -9.34
N THR A 176 0.24 2.69 -8.74
CA THR A 176 0.07 4.08 -9.22
C THR A 176 0.69 4.26 -10.60
N PHE A 177 1.88 3.70 -10.85
CA PHE A 177 2.53 3.79 -12.17
C PHE A 177 1.72 3.07 -13.24
N LEU A 178 1.20 1.88 -12.93
CA LEU A 178 0.28 1.15 -13.83
C LEU A 178 -0.93 2.00 -14.21
N ARG A 179 -1.53 2.72 -13.25
CA ARG A 179 -2.66 3.62 -13.51
C ARG A 179 -2.30 4.78 -14.43
N HIS A 180 -1.01 5.12 -14.55
CA HIS A 180 -0.48 6.14 -15.45
C HIS A 180 0.19 5.56 -16.71
N GLY A 181 -0.04 4.28 -17.01
CA GLY A 181 0.50 3.62 -18.21
C GLY A 181 2.00 3.30 -18.17
N GLN A 182 2.62 3.38 -16.98
CA GLN A 182 4.05 3.13 -16.79
C GLN A 182 4.27 1.71 -16.26
N LEU A 183 4.34 0.70 -17.15
CA LEU A 183 4.35 -0.70 -16.78
C LEU A 183 5.74 -1.21 -16.37
N GLN A 184 6.82 -0.64 -16.95
CA GLN A 184 8.17 -1.20 -16.85
C GLN A 184 8.65 -1.40 -15.43
N VAL A 185 8.43 -0.41 -14.54
CA VAL A 185 8.83 -0.51 -13.12
C VAL A 185 8.18 -1.71 -12.43
N THR A 186 6.94 -2.03 -12.78
CA THR A 186 6.25 -3.21 -12.23
C THR A 186 6.91 -4.50 -12.70
N PHE A 187 7.27 -4.59 -13.98
CA PHE A 187 7.95 -5.77 -14.53
C PHE A 187 9.35 -5.96 -13.93
N ASP A 188 10.12 -4.88 -13.81
CA ASP A 188 11.47 -4.92 -13.23
C ASP A 188 11.43 -5.40 -11.77
N ILE A 189 10.51 -4.87 -10.96
CA ILE A 189 10.35 -5.28 -9.56
C ILE A 189 9.77 -6.70 -9.46
N ALA A 190 8.89 -7.09 -10.38
CA ALA A 190 8.39 -8.46 -10.46
C ALA A 190 9.52 -9.46 -10.74
N ASP A 191 10.52 -9.09 -11.54
CA ASP A 191 11.71 -9.92 -11.78
C ASP A 191 12.57 -10.09 -10.51
N ILE A 192 12.75 -9.03 -9.72
CA ILE A 192 13.45 -9.10 -8.44
C ILE A 192 12.76 -10.09 -7.50
N LEU A 193 11.44 -10.12 -7.49
CA LEU A 193 10.62 -10.93 -6.59
C LEU A 193 10.16 -12.26 -7.19
N LEU A 194 10.59 -12.59 -8.42
CA LEU A 194 10.08 -13.74 -9.18
C LEU A 194 10.20 -15.07 -8.41
N HIS A 195 11.32 -15.28 -7.75
CA HIS A 195 11.61 -16.50 -7.00
C HIS A 195 11.55 -16.31 -5.47
N HIS A 196 10.84 -15.29 -5.02
CA HIS A 196 10.66 -15.07 -3.60
C HIS A 196 9.95 -16.26 -2.93
N PRO A 197 10.37 -16.72 -1.72
CA PRO A 197 9.83 -17.95 -1.13
C PRO A 197 8.40 -17.80 -0.56
N HIS A 198 7.93 -16.58 -0.29
CA HIS A 198 6.71 -16.35 0.46
C HIS A 198 5.47 -16.14 -0.43
N ASP A 199 4.38 -16.90 -0.17
CA ASP A 199 3.14 -16.90 -0.97
C ASP A 199 2.43 -15.52 -1.03
N LEU A 200 2.51 -14.70 0.03
CA LEU A 200 1.94 -13.35 0.01
C LEU A 200 2.66 -12.41 -0.97
N ILE A 201 3.94 -12.64 -1.24
CA ILE A 201 4.67 -11.92 -2.29
C ILE A 201 4.25 -12.43 -3.67
N HIS A 202 4.09 -13.76 -3.84
CA HIS A 202 3.56 -14.32 -5.09
C HIS A 202 2.20 -13.73 -5.46
N LYS A 203 1.31 -13.59 -4.48
CA LYS A 203 -0.02 -12.98 -4.66
C LYS A 203 0.08 -11.50 -5.04
N ALA A 204 0.96 -10.75 -4.38
CA ALA A 204 1.17 -9.34 -4.68
C ALA A 204 1.70 -9.15 -6.10
N VAL A 205 2.79 -9.82 -6.46
CA VAL A 205 3.38 -9.74 -7.80
C VAL A 205 2.37 -10.16 -8.86
N GLY A 206 1.70 -11.30 -8.68
CA GLY A 206 0.68 -11.78 -9.60
C GLY A 206 -0.48 -10.79 -9.76
N TRP A 207 -0.91 -10.15 -8.67
CA TRP A 207 -1.92 -9.10 -8.72
C TRP A 207 -1.46 -7.90 -9.56
N LEU A 208 -0.25 -7.38 -9.32
CA LEU A 208 0.26 -6.23 -10.08
C LEU A 208 0.50 -6.57 -11.56
N LEU A 209 0.98 -7.77 -11.87
CA LEU A 209 1.07 -8.27 -13.26
C LEU A 209 -0.31 -8.33 -13.92
N ARG A 210 -1.34 -8.83 -13.23
CA ARG A 210 -2.72 -8.80 -13.72
C ARG A 210 -3.20 -7.38 -14.00
N GLU A 211 -2.91 -6.43 -13.12
CA GLU A 211 -3.25 -5.02 -13.33
C GLU A 211 -2.48 -4.41 -14.51
N ALA A 212 -1.23 -4.81 -14.74
CA ALA A 212 -0.48 -4.46 -15.96
C ALA A 212 -1.18 -5.01 -17.22
N GLY A 213 -1.56 -6.28 -17.22
CA GLY A 213 -2.26 -6.92 -18.33
C GLY A 213 -3.65 -6.37 -18.65
N LYS A 214 -4.32 -5.71 -17.68
CA LYS A 214 -5.54 -4.95 -17.94
C LYS A 214 -5.29 -3.67 -18.74
N ARG A 215 -4.07 -3.14 -18.73
CA ARG A 215 -3.68 -1.95 -19.48
C ARG A 215 -3.08 -2.33 -20.82
N ASP A 216 -2.24 -3.36 -20.82
CA ASP A 216 -1.56 -3.86 -22.00
C ASP A 216 -1.37 -5.37 -21.86
N LYS A 217 -2.26 -6.13 -22.51
CA LYS A 217 -2.22 -7.60 -22.50
C LYS A 217 -0.98 -8.12 -23.21
N GLU A 218 -0.59 -7.48 -24.32
CA GLU A 218 0.54 -7.90 -25.14
C GLU A 218 1.86 -7.76 -24.37
N ALA A 219 2.03 -6.64 -23.64
CA ALA A 219 3.16 -6.44 -22.75
C ALA A 219 3.22 -7.49 -21.64
N LEU A 220 2.07 -7.85 -21.04
CA LEU A 220 2.04 -8.93 -20.05
C LEU A 220 2.40 -10.28 -20.67
N VAL A 221 1.88 -10.61 -21.86
CA VAL A 221 2.22 -11.85 -22.56
C VAL A 221 3.72 -11.91 -22.83
N ALA A 222 4.31 -10.83 -23.38
CA ALA A 222 5.74 -10.76 -23.64
C ALA A 222 6.59 -10.93 -22.36
N TYR A 223 6.10 -10.40 -21.22
CA TYR A 223 6.74 -10.60 -19.92
C TYR A 223 6.66 -12.07 -19.46
N LEU A 224 5.50 -12.71 -19.62
CA LEU A 224 5.25 -14.06 -19.12
C LEU A 224 5.97 -15.15 -19.95
N GLU A 225 6.04 -15.03 -21.28
CA GLU A 225 6.55 -16.09 -22.17
C GLU A 225 7.92 -16.67 -21.75
N PRO A 226 8.94 -15.86 -21.39
CA PRO A 226 10.23 -16.43 -20.95
C PRO A 226 10.22 -16.91 -19.49
N ARG A 227 9.15 -16.68 -18.71
CA ARG A 227 9.14 -16.83 -17.25
C ARG A 227 8.12 -17.84 -16.72
N PHE A 228 6.99 -18.06 -17.42
CA PHE A 228 5.84 -18.77 -16.87
C PHE A 228 6.14 -20.21 -16.42
N GLN A 229 7.15 -20.86 -17.01
CA GLN A 229 7.54 -22.22 -16.64
C GLN A 229 8.24 -22.31 -15.28
N THR A 230 8.97 -21.26 -14.89
CA THR A 230 9.72 -21.20 -13.63
C THR A 230 9.03 -20.34 -12.57
N MET A 231 8.01 -19.58 -12.98
CA MET A 231 7.23 -18.71 -12.11
C MET A 231 6.45 -19.52 -11.07
N PRO A 232 6.41 -19.10 -9.79
CA PRO A 232 5.57 -19.72 -8.77
C PRO A 232 4.11 -19.80 -9.23
N ARG A 233 3.48 -20.96 -9.02
CA ARG A 233 2.12 -21.26 -9.53
C ARG A 233 1.07 -20.27 -9.03
N THR A 234 1.16 -19.84 -7.77
CA THR A 234 0.27 -18.80 -7.21
C THR A 234 0.42 -17.50 -8.00
N MET A 235 1.66 -17.06 -8.23
CA MET A 235 1.95 -15.81 -8.97
C MET A 235 1.38 -15.88 -10.40
N LEU A 236 1.64 -16.96 -11.11
CA LEU A 236 1.13 -17.17 -12.47
C LEU A 236 -0.40 -17.15 -12.52
N ARG A 237 -1.07 -17.90 -11.63
CA ARG A 237 -2.55 -17.94 -11.57
C ARG A 237 -3.16 -16.55 -11.36
N TYR A 238 -2.57 -15.74 -10.50
CA TYR A 238 -3.01 -14.36 -10.29
C TYR A 238 -2.77 -13.49 -11.52
N ALA A 239 -1.60 -13.59 -12.15
CA ALA A 239 -1.24 -12.78 -13.31
C ALA A 239 -2.20 -13.01 -14.50
N ILE A 240 -2.56 -14.27 -14.78
CA ILE A 240 -3.41 -14.64 -15.92
C ILE A 240 -4.91 -14.74 -15.58
N GLU A 241 -5.35 -14.32 -14.40
CA GLU A 241 -6.75 -14.44 -13.93
C GLU A 241 -7.77 -13.86 -14.93
N LYS A 242 -7.42 -12.81 -15.63
CA LYS A 242 -8.29 -12.12 -16.61
C LYS A 242 -8.13 -12.60 -18.05
N PHE A 243 -7.28 -13.61 -18.30
CA PHE A 243 -7.18 -14.22 -19.62
C PHE A 243 -8.39 -15.12 -19.90
N PRO A 244 -8.79 -15.29 -21.17
CA PRO A 244 -9.75 -16.30 -21.57
C PRO A 244 -9.33 -17.70 -21.09
N GLU A 245 -10.30 -18.55 -20.76
CA GLU A 245 -10.02 -19.85 -20.17
C GLU A 245 -9.09 -20.72 -21.03
N ALA A 246 -9.27 -20.70 -22.35
CA ALA A 246 -8.42 -21.46 -23.28
C ALA A 246 -6.94 -21.03 -23.19
N GLU A 247 -6.68 -19.73 -23.09
CA GLU A 247 -5.33 -19.18 -22.92
C GLU A 247 -4.76 -19.54 -21.54
N ARG A 248 -5.57 -19.40 -20.47
CA ARG A 248 -5.14 -19.77 -19.11
C ARG A 248 -4.70 -21.21 -19.03
N GLN A 249 -5.44 -22.13 -19.66
CA GLN A 249 -5.11 -23.54 -19.69
C GLN A 249 -3.79 -23.83 -20.41
N GLN A 250 -3.42 -23.04 -21.43
CA GLN A 250 -2.11 -23.16 -22.10
C GLN A 250 -0.96 -22.88 -21.13
N TYR A 251 -1.05 -21.79 -20.36
CA TYR A 251 -0.04 -21.44 -19.34
C TYR A 251 -0.01 -22.46 -18.19
N LEU A 252 -1.16 -23.03 -17.81
CA LEU A 252 -1.26 -23.94 -16.67
C LEU A 252 -0.87 -25.38 -16.99
N LYS A 253 -0.99 -25.83 -18.25
CA LYS A 253 -0.66 -27.19 -18.68
C LYS A 253 0.83 -27.43 -18.92
N LYS A 254 1.60 -26.38 -19.21
CA LYS A 254 3.03 -26.48 -19.57
C LYS A 254 3.99 -26.47 -18.38
N ALA A 255 3.51 -26.69 -17.16
CA ALA A 255 4.36 -26.72 -15.95
C ALA A 255 4.51 -28.12 -15.42
#